data_7e7890e3bdbd11c3d037ab9885026a4f
#
_entry.id   7e7890e3bdbd11c3d037ab9885026a4f
#
_cell.length_a   1.000
_cell.length_b   1.000
_cell.length_c   1.000
_cell.angle_alpha   90.00
_cell.angle_beta   90.00
_cell.angle_gamma   90.00
#
_symmetry.space_group_name_H-M   'P 1'
#
loop_
_entity.id
_entity.type
_entity.pdbx_description
1 polymer ?
#
loop_
_entity_poly.entity_id
_entity_poly.type
_entity_poly.pdbx_seq_one_letter_code
_entity_poly.pdbx_strand_id
1 'polypeptide(L)'
;MAEIKQWFMSIPIITRYWFGLSIAMPVLGRIGLLNPYHMFMTKDALWRLELWRPFTGTFYYPIGPGTGFHYLINLYFLYQYSKNLETNEFVGKPADYLFMLIFNWSALVLMAVFMNIFLLMDPLILSVLYVWCQLNKEMIVSFWFGTRFKAQFLPWVLLGFNMILGGGGFFEILGILTGHLYYYVKYVYPRDQGGELITTPAILYRFLPNYTPLRSTGFLSFPTASSIRSQRNTASNDSSTSSSGHNWGGRGHVLGGN
;
A
#
# COMPACT_ATOMS: atom_id res chain seq x y z
N MET A 1 -2.94 -25.24 -14.48
CA MET A 1 -2.58 -23.95 -15.10
C MET A 1 -3.69 -22.90 -14.99
N ALA A 2 -4.96 -23.28 -15.14
CA ALA A 2 -6.08 -22.35 -14.99
C ALA A 2 -6.14 -21.68 -13.60
N GLU A 3 -5.93 -22.41 -12.53
CA GLU A 3 -5.97 -21.92 -11.14
C GLU A 3 -4.89 -20.88 -10.86
N ILE A 4 -3.65 -21.10 -11.31
CA ILE A 4 -2.55 -20.15 -11.14
C ILE A 4 -2.85 -18.84 -11.88
N LYS A 5 -3.39 -18.93 -13.10
CA LYS A 5 -3.81 -17.75 -13.86
C LYS A 5 -4.92 -16.99 -13.13
N GLN A 6 -5.92 -17.71 -12.62
CA GLN A 6 -7.03 -17.10 -11.89
C GLN A 6 -6.54 -16.44 -10.59
N TRP A 7 -5.68 -17.11 -9.82
CA TRP A 7 -5.06 -16.53 -8.64
C TRP A 7 -4.26 -15.27 -8.97
N PHE A 8 -3.41 -15.31 -10.02
CA PHE A 8 -2.61 -14.15 -10.43
C PHE A 8 -3.50 -12.98 -10.89
N MET A 9 -4.59 -13.27 -11.59
CA MET A 9 -5.55 -12.23 -12.02
C MET A 9 -6.38 -11.67 -10.86
N SER A 10 -6.52 -12.38 -9.75
CA SER A 10 -7.19 -11.88 -8.54
C SER A 10 -6.35 -10.88 -7.75
N ILE A 11 -5.05 -10.77 -8.03
CA ILE A 11 -4.17 -9.77 -7.40
C ILE A 11 -4.53 -8.38 -7.93
N PRO A 12 -4.60 -7.35 -7.06
CA PRO A 12 -4.83 -5.97 -7.45
C PRO A 12 -3.82 -5.51 -8.52
N ILE A 13 -4.23 -4.59 -9.38
CA ILE A 13 -3.51 -4.32 -10.63
C ILE A 13 -2.07 -3.85 -10.41
N ILE A 14 -1.84 -2.91 -9.47
CA ILE A 14 -0.51 -2.34 -9.23
C ILE A 14 0.39 -3.39 -8.57
N THR A 15 -0.12 -4.06 -7.52
CA THR A 15 0.59 -5.15 -6.83
C THR A 15 0.94 -6.28 -7.80
N ARG A 16 0.04 -6.65 -8.71
CA ARG A 16 0.23 -7.71 -9.71
C ARG A 16 1.40 -7.42 -10.63
N TYR A 17 1.47 -6.20 -11.19
CA TYR A 17 2.58 -5.81 -12.06
C TYR A 17 3.89 -5.70 -11.30
N TRP A 18 3.88 -5.10 -10.11
CA TRP A 18 5.08 -5.00 -9.30
C TRP A 18 5.62 -6.38 -8.92
N PHE A 19 4.78 -7.25 -8.38
CA PHE A 19 5.13 -8.62 -8.02
C PHE A 19 5.61 -9.44 -9.23
N GLY A 20 4.90 -9.36 -10.36
CA GLY A 20 5.28 -10.06 -11.59
C GLY A 20 6.64 -9.63 -12.13
N LEU A 21 6.92 -8.32 -12.19
CA LEU A 21 8.20 -7.78 -12.63
C LEU A 21 9.33 -8.16 -11.66
N SER A 22 9.08 -8.13 -10.35
CA SER A 22 10.04 -8.53 -9.32
C SER A 22 10.41 -10.02 -9.36
N ILE A 23 9.60 -10.86 -9.99
CA ILE A 23 9.93 -12.27 -10.27
C ILE A 23 10.61 -12.39 -11.63
N ALA A 24 10.05 -11.76 -12.67
CA ALA A 24 10.53 -11.92 -14.04
C ALA A 24 11.96 -11.41 -14.22
N MET A 25 12.29 -10.22 -13.70
CA MET A 25 13.59 -9.60 -13.92
C MET A 25 14.76 -10.39 -13.31
N PRO A 26 14.72 -10.86 -12.04
CA PRO A 26 15.77 -11.71 -11.49
C PRO A 26 15.91 -13.06 -12.21
N VAL A 27 14.79 -13.67 -12.61
CA VAL A 27 14.80 -14.94 -13.35
C VAL A 27 15.47 -14.76 -14.72
N LEU A 28 15.09 -13.72 -15.47
CA LEU A 28 15.69 -13.40 -16.77
C LEU A 28 17.20 -13.08 -16.63
N GLY A 29 17.60 -12.39 -15.56
CA GLY A 29 19.00 -12.17 -15.24
C GLY A 29 19.74 -13.47 -14.91
N ARG A 30 19.10 -14.41 -14.20
CA ARG A 30 19.70 -15.71 -13.84
C ARG A 30 19.90 -16.64 -15.04
N ILE A 31 18.97 -16.60 -16.01
CA ILE A 31 19.05 -17.38 -17.26
C ILE A 31 20.10 -16.79 -18.23
N GLY A 32 20.57 -15.55 -17.97
CA GLY A 32 21.55 -14.87 -18.82
C GLY A 32 20.97 -14.11 -20.01
N LEU A 33 19.61 -13.95 -20.05
CA LEU A 33 18.94 -13.14 -21.08
C LEU A 33 19.14 -11.64 -20.84
N LEU A 34 19.31 -11.25 -19.58
CA LEU A 34 19.56 -9.87 -19.18
C LEU A 34 20.91 -9.79 -18.46
N ASN A 35 21.74 -8.82 -18.89
CA ASN A 35 23.02 -8.60 -18.23
C ASN A 35 22.81 -7.82 -16.90
N PRO A 36 23.14 -8.41 -15.74
CA PRO A 36 22.96 -7.78 -14.44
C PRO A 36 23.63 -6.41 -14.32
N TYR A 37 24.77 -6.21 -14.95
CA TYR A 37 25.53 -4.96 -14.90
C TYR A 37 24.77 -3.75 -15.47
N HIS A 38 23.85 -3.98 -16.41
CA HIS A 38 23.00 -2.92 -16.97
C HIS A 38 21.77 -2.64 -16.13
N MET A 39 21.49 -3.47 -15.12
CA MET A 39 20.32 -3.32 -14.24
C MET A 39 20.67 -2.61 -12.94
N PHE A 40 21.92 -2.65 -12.52
CA PHE A 40 22.36 -1.94 -11.32
C PHE A 40 22.36 -0.44 -11.53
N MET A 41 21.87 0.28 -10.53
CA MET A 41 21.97 1.73 -10.51
C MET A 41 23.39 2.13 -10.11
N THR A 42 24.08 2.89 -10.98
CA THR A 42 25.40 3.45 -10.69
C THR A 42 25.38 4.96 -10.93
N LYS A 43 26.20 5.72 -10.20
CA LYS A 43 26.30 7.17 -10.41
C LYS A 43 26.71 7.52 -11.85
N ASP A 44 27.68 6.80 -12.39
CA ASP A 44 28.16 7.03 -13.76
C ASP A 44 27.06 6.81 -14.80
N ALA A 45 26.16 5.87 -14.57
CA ALA A 45 25.03 5.63 -15.45
C ALA A 45 24.02 6.78 -15.44
N LEU A 46 23.77 7.36 -14.28
CA LEU A 46 22.90 8.56 -14.15
C LEU A 46 23.54 9.77 -14.84
N TRP A 47 24.84 9.99 -14.71
CA TRP A 47 25.56 11.02 -15.46
C TRP A 47 25.51 10.82 -16.97
N ARG A 48 25.42 9.56 -17.43
CA ARG A 48 25.21 9.22 -18.84
C ARG A 48 23.73 9.27 -19.27
N LEU A 49 22.82 9.73 -18.38
CA LEU A 49 21.38 9.79 -18.63
C LEU A 49 20.73 8.43 -18.88
N GLU A 50 21.28 7.36 -18.32
CA GLU A 50 20.70 6.03 -18.39
C GLU A 50 19.53 5.88 -17.38
N LEU A 51 18.46 6.64 -17.60
CA LEU A 51 17.32 6.79 -16.68
C LEU A 51 16.49 5.52 -16.47
N TRP A 52 16.70 4.49 -17.30
CA TRP A 52 16.04 3.19 -17.10
C TRP A 52 16.65 2.38 -15.95
N ARG A 53 17.90 2.64 -15.55
CA ARG A 53 18.58 1.88 -14.48
C ARG A 53 17.95 2.02 -13.12
N PRO A 54 17.54 3.21 -12.64
CA PRO A 54 16.76 3.32 -11.40
C PRO A 54 15.50 2.48 -11.44
N PHE A 55 14.82 2.41 -12.58
CA PHE A 55 13.63 1.60 -12.76
C PHE A 55 13.94 0.10 -12.75
N THR A 56 14.92 -0.35 -13.54
CA THR A 56 15.31 -1.78 -13.59
C THR A 56 15.89 -2.26 -12.26
N GLY A 57 16.69 -1.45 -11.57
CA GLY A 57 17.24 -1.74 -10.24
C GLY A 57 16.18 -1.89 -9.14
N THR A 58 14.97 -1.38 -9.36
CA THR A 58 13.85 -1.56 -8.44
C THR A 58 13.24 -2.96 -8.51
N PHE A 59 13.27 -3.60 -9.67
CA PHE A 59 12.70 -4.93 -9.89
C PHE A 59 13.73 -6.04 -9.90
N TYR A 60 15.01 -5.69 -9.99
CA TYR A 60 16.08 -6.67 -10.04
C TYR A 60 16.62 -7.01 -8.65
N TYR A 61 16.81 -8.30 -8.41
CA TYR A 61 17.47 -8.83 -7.22
C TYR A 61 18.46 -9.94 -7.62
N PRO A 62 19.73 -9.91 -7.17
CA PRO A 62 20.73 -10.93 -7.51
C PRO A 62 20.43 -12.23 -6.76
N ILE A 63 19.89 -13.22 -7.47
CA ILE A 63 19.63 -14.54 -6.91
C ILE A 63 20.91 -15.37 -6.97
N GLY A 64 21.44 -15.72 -5.80
CA GLY A 64 22.65 -16.52 -5.65
C GLY A 64 22.64 -17.40 -4.41
N PRO A 65 23.74 -18.16 -4.15
CA PRO A 65 23.90 -18.89 -2.92
C PRO A 65 23.85 -17.94 -1.71
N GLY A 66 22.92 -18.20 -0.77
CA GLY A 66 22.71 -17.37 0.42
C GLY A 66 21.73 -16.20 0.27
N THR A 67 21.45 -15.71 -0.94
CA THR A 67 20.50 -14.57 -1.12
C THR A 67 19.08 -15.01 -1.46
N GLY A 68 18.90 -16.26 -1.88
CA GLY A 68 17.61 -16.79 -2.34
C GLY A 68 16.53 -16.75 -1.26
N PHE A 69 16.88 -17.06 -0.02
CA PHE A 69 15.94 -17.04 1.11
C PHE A 69 15.45 -15.62 1.41
N HIS A 70 16.36 -14.66 1.46
CA HIS A 70 16.03 -13.24 1.66
C HIS A 70 15.14 -12.71 0.53
N TYR A 71 15.45 -13.09 -0.71
CA TYR A 71 14.60 -12.73 -1.86
C TYR A 71 13.17 -13.26 -1.74
N LEU A 72 12.98 -14.52 -1.32
CA LEU A 72 11.65 -15.10 -1.11
C LEU A 72 10.87 -14.36 -0.02
N ILE A 73 11.55 -14.00 1.07
CA ILE A 73 10.95 -13.20 2.14
C ILE A 73 10.50 -11.84 1.62
N ASN A 74 11.35 -11.17 0.85
CA ASN A 74 11.01 -9.87 0.25
C ASN A 74 9.82 -9.97 -0.71
N LEU A 75 9.74 -11.01 -1.53
CA LEU A 75 8.58 -11.26 -2.38
C LEU A 75 7.31 -11.49 -1.57
N TYR A 76 7.40 -12.23 -0.47
CA TYR A 76 6.27 -12.43 0.45
C TYR A 76 5.79 -11.12 1.03
N PHE A 77 6.70 -10.27 1.52
CA PHE A 77 6.34 -8.96 2.07
C PHE A 77 5.78 -8.03 1.00
N LEU A 78 6.38 -8.00 -0.17
CA LEU A 78 5.85 -7.25 -1.31
C LEU A 78 4.39 -7.66 -1.58
N TYR A 79 4.16 -8.95 -1.78
CA TYR A 79 2.82 -9.45 -2.07
C TYR A 79 1.82 -9.10 -0.95
N GLN A 80 2.18 -9.41 0.30
CA GLN A 80 1.26 -9.28 1.43
C GLN A 80 0.92 -7.82 1.73
N TYR A 81 1.92 -6.95 1.83
CA TYR A 81 1.70 -5.56 2.27
C TYR A 81 1.26 -4.64 1.14
N SER A 82 1.76 -4.82 -0.08
CA SER A 82 1.29 -4.11 -1.25
C SER A 82 -0.18 -4.42 -1.53
N LYS A 83 -0.56 -5.72 -1.51
CA LYS A 83 -1.94 -6.14 -1.66
C LYS A 83 -2.84 -5.53 -0.58
N ASN A 84 -2.43 -5.59 0.69
CA ASN A 84 -3.22 -5.04 1.80
C ASN A 84 -3.42 -3.54 1.66
N LEU A 85 -2.38 -2.78 1.28
CA LEU A 85 -2.52 -1.35 1.02
C LEU A 85 -3.48 -1.08 -0.13
N GLU A 86 -3.32 -1.76 -1.27
CA GLU A 86 -4.14 -1.52 -2.45
C GLU A 86 -5.61 -1.91 -2.24
N THR A 87 -5.89 -2.97 -1.46
CA THR A 87 -7.26 -3.48 -1.25
C THR A 87 -7.98 -2.89 -0.05
N ASN A 88 -7.27 -2.39 0.95
CA ASN A 88 -7.87 -1.90 2.20
C ASN A 88 -7.72 -0.39 2.35
N GLU A 89 -6.48 0.12 2.32
CA GLU A 89 -6.21 1.52 2.60
C GLU A 89 -6.49 2.43 1.40
N PHE A 90 -6.12 1.97 0.20
CA PHE A 90 -6.32 2.70 -1.06
C PHE A 90 -7.45 2.10 -1.90
N VAL A 91 -8.41 1.44 -1.26
CA VAL A 91 -9.56 0.85 -1.97
C VAL A 91 -10.29 1.91 -2.80
N GLY A 92 -10.46 1.67 -4.10
CA GLY A 92 -11.07 2.64 -5.02
C GLY A 92 -10.20 3.83 -5.40
N LYS A 93 -8.95 3.91 -4.90
CA LYS A 93 -8.02 5.02 -5.14
C LYS A 93 -6.66 4.54 -5.67
N PRO A 94 -6.61 3.83 -6.80
CA PRO A 94 -5.36 3.26 -7.32
C PRO A 94 -4.34 4.34 -7.70
N ALA A 95 -4.79 5.54 -8.12
CA ALA A 95 -3.91 6.66 -8.41
C ALA A 95 -3.13 7.13 -7.17
N ASP A 96 -3.77 7.17 -6.00
CA ASP A 96 -3.13 7.60 -4.76
C ASP A 96 -2.11 6.55 -4.29
N TYR A 97 -2.41 5.25 -4.48
CA TYR A 97 -1.47 4.18 -4.19
C TYR A 97 -0.24 4.23 -5.11
N LEU A 98 -0.45 4.41 -6.42
CA LEU A 98 0.65 4.57 -7.37
C LEU A 98 1.48 5.82 -7.05
N PHE A 99 0.84 6.91 -6.66
CA PHE A 99 1.54 8.13 -6.23
C PHE A 99 2.45 7.88 -5.02
N MET A 100 1.97 7.13 -4.02
CA MET A 100 2.77 6.72 -2.87
C MET A 100 4.02 5.94 -3.32
N LEU A 101 3.86 4.98 -4.24
CA LEU A 101 4.99 4.20 -4.77
C LEU A 101 6.00 5.09 -5.50
N ILE A 102 5.53 5.99 -6.37
CA ILE A 102 6.38 6.92 -7.12
C ILE A 102 7.12 7.87 -6.17
N PHE A 103 6.45 8.38 -5.13
CA PHE A 103 7.06 9.24 -4.13
C PHE A 103 8.18 8.52 -3.38
N ASN A 104 7.89 7.32 -2.85
CA ASN A 104 8.88 6.51 -2.14
C ASN A 104 10.05 6.13 -3.07
N TRP A 105 9.75 5.72 -4.30
CA TRP A 105 10.76 5.39 -5.30
C TRP A 105 11.65 6.59 -5.63
N SER A 106 11.08 7.77 -5.87
CA SER A 106 11.87 8.98 -6.20
C SER A 106 12.76 9.41 -5.03
N ALA A 107 12.25 9.34 -3.80
CA ALA A 107 13.04 9.64 -2.60
C ALA A 107 14.20 8.63 -2.42
N LEU A 108 13.96 7.34 -2.66
CA LEU A 108 15.00 6.32 -2.62
C LEU A 108 16.03 6.49 -3.73
N VAL A 109 15.62 6.80 -4.95
CA VAL A 109 16.56 7.11 -6.06
C VAL A 109 17.45 8.28 -5.68
N LEU A 110 16.89 9.35 -5.12
CA LEU A 110 17.66 10.50 -4.66
C LEU A 110 18.70 10.09 -3.60
N MET A 111 18.29 9.34 -2.56
CA MET A 111 19.22 8.85 -1.54
C MET A 111 20.29 7.93 -2.13
N ALA A 112 19.90 7.04 -3.06
CA ALA A 112 20.79 6.08 -3.68
C ALA A 112 21.90 6.74 -4.52
N VAL A 113 21.60 7.86 -5.16
CA VAL A 113 22.62 8.69 -5.88
C VAL A 113 23.69 9.18 -4.93
N PHE A 114 23.30 9.67 -3.74
CA PHE A 114 24.25 10.17 -2.74
C PHE A 114 25.06 9.05 -2.08
N MET A 115 24.42 7.90 -1.83
CA MET A 115 25.00 6.81 -1.04
C MET A 115 25.62 5.67 -1.85
N ASN A 116 25.61 5.73 -3.19
CA ASN A 116 26.06 4.65 -4.09
C ASN A 116 25.33 3.32 -3.88
N ILE A 117 24.02 3.36 -3.77
CA ILE A 117 23.20 2.18 -3.60
C ILE A 117 22.83 1.63 -4.99
N PHE A 118 23.05 0.33 -5.20
CA PHE A 118 22.87 -0.31 -6.49
C PHE A 118 21.50 -0.99 -6.68
N LEU A 119 20.84 -1.34 -5.58
CA LEU A 119 19.57 -2.07 -5.54
C LEU A 119 18.53 -1.28 -4.75
N LEU A 120 17.34 -1.13 -5.33
CA LEU A 120 16.24 -0.37 -4.74
C LEU A 120 15.08 -1.25 -4.30
N MET A 121 15.11 -2.56 -4.62
CA MET A 121 14.01 -3.48 -4.33
C MET A 121 13.72 -3.57 -2.82
N ASP A 122 14.72 -3.88 -2.01
CA ASP A 122 14.58 -4.09 -0.56
C ASP A 122 14.07 -2.83 0.15
N PRO A 123 14.72 -1.65 -0.01
CA PRO A 123 14.26 -0.45 0.67
C PRO A 123 12.88 0.02 0.19
N LEU A 124 12.51 -0.22 -1.08
CA LEU A 124 11.18 0.14 -1.56
C LEU A 124 10.10 -0.74 -0.93
N ILE A 125 10.31 -2.06 -0.88
CA ILE A 125 9.37 -2.99 -0.22
C ILE A 125 9.18 -2.59 1.24
N LEU A 126 10.28 -2.29 1.94
CA LEU A 126 10.21 -1.92 3.34
C LEU A 126 9.56 -0.55 3.56
N SER A 127 9.72 0.40 2.64
CA SER A 127 9.02 1.69 2.71
C SER A 127 7.51 1.53 2.63
N VAL A 128 7.02 0.64 1.76
CA VAL A 128 5.60 0.31 1.62
C VAL A 128 5.08 -0.41 2.86
N LEU A 129 5.84 -1.39 3.36
CA LEU A 129 5.53 -2.08 4.60
C LEU A 129 5.45 -1.09 5.78
N TYR A 130 6.38 -0.15 5.87
CA TYR A 130 6.37 0.88 6.91
C TYR A 130 5.11 1.73 6.87
N VAL A 131 4.69 2.21 5.68
CA VAL A 131 3.46 2.99 5.52
C VAL A 131 2.25 2.17 5.99
N TRP A 132 2.16 0.89 5.58
CA TRP A 132 1.09 0.01 6.05
C TRP A 132 1.08 -0.13 7.58
N CYS A 133 2.24 -0.33 8.19
CA CYS A 133 2.39 -0.45 9.64
C CYS A 133 1.95 0.82 10.37
N GLN A 134 2.23 1.99 9.82
CA GLN A 134 1.83 3.26 10.41
C GLN A 134 0.33 3.54 10.27
N LEU A 135 -0.30 3.08 9.20
CA LEU A 135 -1.77 3.18 9.03
C LEU A 135 -2.50 2.18 9.93
N ASN A 136 -1.89 1.03 10.24
CA ASN A 136 -2.47 -0.07 11.02
C ASN A 136 -1.76 -0.31 12.36
N LYS A 137 -1.37 0.74 13.08
CA LYS A 137 -0.50 0.69 14.27
C LYS A 137 -0.93 -0.31 15.34
N GLU A 138 -2.21 -0.38 15.62
CA GLU A 138 -2.80 -1.18 16.69
C GLU A 138 -3.10 -2.63 16.26
N MET A 139 -2.99 -2.94 14.97
CA MET A 139 -3.22 -4.30 14.47
C MET A 139 -2.16 -5.24 15.02
N ILE A 140 -2.59 -6.41 15.50
CA ILE A 140 -1.68 -7.47 15.93
C ILE A 140 -1.28 -8.29 14.72
N VAL A 141 0.01 -8.31 14.42
CA VAL A 141 0.61 -9.15 13.39
C VAL A 141 1.28 -10.35 14.01
N SER A 142 1.15 -11.50 13.34
CA SER A 142 1.88 -12.71 13.71
C SER A 142 3.11 -12.81 12.82
N PHE A 143 4.27 -12.85 13.45
CA PHE A 143 5.56 -13.05 12.79
C PHE A 143 6.02 -14.50 12.97
N TRP A 144 7.15 -14.86 12.40
CA TRP A 144 7.71 -16.20 12.51
C TRP A 144 7.75 -16.70 13.96
N PHE A 145 7.66 -18.01 14.12
CA PHE A 145 7.63 -18.69 15.43
C PHE A 145 6.42 -18.33 16.33
N GLY A 146 5.34 -17.78 15.75
CA GLY A 146 4.12 -17.48 16.51
C GLY A 146 4.22 -16.24 17.41
N THR A 147 5.28 -15.45 17.30
CA THR A 147 5.39 -14.17 18.01
C THR A 147 4.33 -13.19 17.51
N ARG A 148 3.60 -12.58 18.45
CA ARG A 148 2.54 -11.61 18.17
C ARG A 148 2.93 -10.26 18.74
N PHE A 149 2.88 -9.22 17.90
CA PHE A 149 3.15 -7.85 18.34
C PHE A 149 2.34 -6.85 17.48
N LYS A 150 2.30 -5.59 17.92
CA LYS A 150 1.63 -4.54 17.16
C LYS A 150 2.37 -4.24 15.86
N ALA A 151 1.62 -3.97 14.80
CA ALA A 151 2.16 -3.71 13.46
C ALA A 151 3.20 -2.59 13.43
N GLN A 152 3.08 -1.58 14.29
CA GLN A 152 4.05 -0.48 14.39
C GLN A 152 5.50 -0.92 14.65
N PHE A 153 5.71 -2.07 15.28
CA PHE A 153 7.03 -2.61 15.58
C PHE A 153 7.61 -3.49 14.46
N LEU A 154 6.78 -3.91 13.51
CA LEU A 154 7.19 -4.85 12.46
C LEU A 154 8.40 -4.37 11.64
N PRO A 155 8.52 -3.09 11.20
CA PRO A 155 9.70 -2.63 10.46
C PRO A 155 10.99 -2.79 11.26
N TRP A 156 10.93 -2.54 12.57
CA TRP A 156 12.08 -2.67 13.47
C TRP A 156 12.46 -4.13 13.74
N VAL A 157 11.46 -5.00 13.83
CA VAL A 157 11.69 -6.46 13.96
C VAL A 157 12.37 -7.00 12.70
N LEU A 158 11.93 -6.55 11.51
CA LEU A 158 12.56 -6.93 10.24
C LEU A 158 14.00 -6.42 10.13
N LEU A 159 14.25 -5.18 10.53
CA LEU A 159 15.60 -4.63 10.61
C LEU A 159 16.49 -5.51 11.49
N GLY A 160 16.05 -5.83 12.72
CA GLY A 160 16.78 -6.69 13.63
C GLY A 160 17.01 -8.10 13.07
N PHE A 161 15.99 -8.68 12.43
CA PHE A 161 16.07 -10.00 11.81
C PHE A 161 17.09 -10.02 10.66
N ASN A 162 17.07 -9.02 9.77
CA ASN A 162 18.02 -8.92 8.67
C ASN A 162 19.45 -8.68 9.15
N MET A 163 19.64 -7.91 10.22
CA MET A 163 20.96 -7.76 10.86
C MET A 163 21.50 -9.09 11.38
N ILE A 164 20.67 -9.92 11.99
CA ILE A 164 21.05 -11.26 12.49
C ILE A 164 21.41 -12.20 11.33
N LEU A 165 20.69 -12.11 10.21
CA LEU A 165 20.97 -12.90 9.01
C LEU A 165 22.20 -12.42 8.20
N GLY A 166 22.89 -11.37 8.66
CA GLY A 166 24.08 -10.84 8.01
C GLY A 166 23.80 -9.84 6.88
N GLY A 167 22.54 -9.37 6.70
CA GLY A 167 22.15 -8.41 5.67
C GLY A 167 22.53 -6.95 5.93
N GLY A 168 23.08 -6.64 7.12
CA GLY A 168 23.64 -5.32 7.45
C GLY A 168 22.65 -4.22 7.85
N GLY A 169 21.36 -4.37 7.62
CA GLY A 169 20.30 -3.44 8.10
C GLY A 169 20.26 -2.05 7.44
N PHE A 170 21.20 -1.72 6.58
CA PHE A 170 21.30 -0.37 5.98
C PHE A 170 20.16 -0.06 5.00
N PHE A 171 19.80 -1.00 4.15
CA PHE A 171 18.70 -0.86 3.20
C PHE A 171 17.35 -0.75 3.91
N GLU A 172 17.21 -1.45 5.02
CA GLU A 172 16.02 -1.42 5.87
C GLU A 172 15.84 -0.05 6.51
N ILE A 173 16.90 0.55 7.02
CA ILE A 173 16.85 1.91 7.59
C ILE A 173 16.41 2.92 6.53
N LEU A 174 16.93 2.81 5.31
CA LEU A 174 16.53 3.71 4.22
C LEU A 174 15.06 3.53 3.83
N GLY A 175 14.58 2.29 3.80
CA GLY A 175 13.18 1.99 3.57
C GLY A 175 12.28 2.58 4.65
N ILE A 176 12.65 2.41 5.93
CA ILE A 176 11.94 2.97 7.08
C ILE A 176 11.90 4.51 6.98
N LEU A 177 13.06 5.14 6.72
CA LEU A 177 13.17 6.59 6.62
C LEU A 177 12.30 7.15 5.49
N THR A 178 12.33 6.52 4.32
CA THR A 178 11.53 6.92 3.16
C THR A 178 10.04 6.75 3.42
N GLY A 179 9.63 5.60 3.96
CA GLY A 179 8.23 5.36 4.33
C GLY A 179 7.74 6.32 5.41
N HIS A 180 8.61 6.67 6.38
CA HIS A 180 8.31 7.66 7.40
C HIS A 180 8.14 9.06 6.80
N LEU A 181 9.01 9.45 5.88
CA LEU A 181 8.90 10.73 5.17
C LEU A 181 7.56 10.86 4.46
N TYR A 182 7.15 9.84 3.68
CA TYR A 182 5.85 9.85 3.02
C TYR A 182 4.71 9.94 4.03
N TYR A 183 4.72 9.09 5.06
CA TYR A 183 3.68 9.06 6.09
C TYR A 183 3.57 10.42 6.81
N TYR A 184 4.71 11.02 7.16
CA TYR A 184 4.73 12.34 7.81
C TYR A 184 4.12 13.41 6.90
N VAL A 185 4.59 13.53 5.66
CA VAL A 185 4.17 14.59 4.74
C VAL A 185 2.70 14.44 4.32
N LYS A 186 2.21 13.20 4.16
CA LYS A 186 0.84 12.95 3.69
C LYS A 186 -0.21 12.91 4.79
N TYR A 187 0.15 12.44 5.99
CA TYR A 187 -0.84 12.18 7.06
C TYR A 187 -0.61 13.04 8.32
N VAL A 188 0.63 13.23 8.74
CA VAL A 188 0.94 13.95 9.98
C VAL A 188 0.93 15.45 9.77
N TYR A 189 1.66 15.94 8.77
CA TYR A 189 1.75 17.36 8.49
C TYR A 189 0.38 18.05 8.22
N PRO A 190 -0.51 17.50 7.36
CA PRO A 190 -1.84 18.09 7.15
C PRO A 190 -2.70 18.13 8.40
N ARG A 191 -2.53 17.13 9.28
CA ARG A 191 -3.24 17.07 10.55
C ARG A 191 -2.80 18.16 11.53
N ASP A 192 -1.50 18.44 11.57
CA ASP A 192 -0.90 19.35 12.56
C ASP A 192 -0.90 20.80 12.08
N GLN A 193 -0.68 21.04 10.78
CA GLN A 193 -0.52 22.36 10.18
C GLN A 193 -1.71 22.81 9.31
N GLY A 194 -2.66 21.92 9.02
CA GLY A 194 -3.90 22.24 8.28
C GLY A 194 -3.75 22.46 6.78
N GLY A 195 -2.60 22.11 6.18
CA GLY A 195 -2.35 22.27 4.74
C GLY A 195 -1.82 20.98 4.08
N GLU A 196 -2.29 20.63 2.88
CA GLU A 196 -1.73 19.50 2.13
C GLU A 196 -0.43 19.91 1.42
N LEU A 197 0.72 19.31 1.83
CA LEU A 197 2.02 19.53 1.16
C LEU A 197 2.11 18.78 -0.16
N ILE A 198 1.55 17.59 -0.24
CA ILE A 198 1.58 16.75 -1.43
C ILE A 198 0.18 16.28 -1.79
N THR A 199 -0.18 16.55 -3.05
CA THR A 199 -1.43 16.08 -3.65
C THR A 199 -1.10 15.15 -4.81
N THR A 200 -1.94 14.16 -5.04
CA THR A 200 -1.78 13.25 -6.18
C THR A 200 -1.95 14.04 -7.48
N PRO A 201 -0.99 14.02 -8.41
CA PRO A 201 -1.09 14.74 -9.67
C PRO A 201 -2.30 14.30 -10.49
N ALA A 202 -3.00 15.27 -11.11
CA ALA A 202 -4.20 15.00 -11.92
C ALA A 202 -3.95 14.02 -13.08
N ILE A 203 -2.71 13.96 -13.58
CA ILE A 203 -2.33 13.02 -14.63
C ILE A 203 -2.50 11.55 -14.20
N LEU A 204 -2.25 11.21 -12.93
CA LEU A 204 -2.41 9.85 -12.43
C LEU A 204 -3.88 9.43 -12.40
N TYR A 205 -4.80 10.34 -12.10
CA TYR A 205 -6.25 10.05 -12.16
C TYR A 205 -6.75 9.82 -13.58
N ARG A 206 -6.05 10.34 -14.59
CA ARG A 206 -6.38 10.08 -16.00
C ARG A 206 -6.04 8.64 -16.41
N PHE A 207 -4.94 8.08 -15.90
CA PHE A 207 -4.51 6.72 -16.18
C PHE A 207 -5.19 5.68 -15.25
N LEU A 208 -5.39 6.05 -14.00
CA LEU A 208 -5.99 5.21 -12.96
C LEU A 208 -7.12 5.98 -12.27
N PRO A 209 -8.32 6.04 -12.88
CA PRO A 209 -9.43 6.76 -12.30
C PRO A 209 -9.87 6.11 -10.99
N ASN A 210 -10.24 6.95 -10.03
CA ASN A 210 -10.86 6.48 -8.80
C ASN A 210 -12.20 5.82 -9.12
N TYR A 211 -12.50 4.72 -8.46
CA TYR A 211 -13.78 4.02 -8.59
C TYR A 211 -14.38 3.80 -7.19
N THR A 212 -15.69 3.94 -7.10
CA THR A 212 -16.40 3.54 -5.89
C THR A 212 -16.44 2.02 -5.86
N PRO A 213 -15.79 1.35 -4.91
CA PRO A 213 -15.93 -0.08 -4.79
C PRO A 213 -17.41 -0.38 -4.55
N LEU A 214 -18.00 -1.21 -5.40
CA LEU A 214 -19.33 -1.76 -5.14
C LEU A 214 -19.20 -2.54 -3.84
N ARG A 215 -19.61 -1.89 -2.75
CA ARG A 215 -19.82 -2.58 -1.48
C ARG A 215 -20.84 -3.66 -1.82
N SER A 216 -20.44 -4.93 -1.79
CA SER A 216 -21.40 -6.01 -1.87
C SER A 216 -22.33 -5.78 -0.68
N THR A 217 -23.48 -5.19 -0.94
CA THR A 217 -24.58 -5.07 0.02
C THR A 217 -25.06 -6.48 0.25
N GLY A 218 -24.35 -7.20 1.13
CA GLY A 218 -24.94 -8.34 1.81
C GLY A 218 -26.22 -7.81 2.45
N PHE A 219 -27.29 -8.35 2.01
CA PHE A 219 -28.65 -8.22 2.49
C PHE A 219 -28.67 -8.16 4.03
N LEU A 220 -28.71 -6.95 4.60
CA LEU A 220 -28.89 -6.53 5.99
C LEU A 220 -27.90 -5.40 6.37
N SER A 221 -28.02 -4.23 5.73
CA SER A 221 -27.47 -3.01 6.31
C SER A 221 -28.58 -2.34 7.11
N PHE A 222 -28.54 -2.51 8.43
CA PHE A 222 -29.29 -1.64 9.31
C PHE A 222 -28.71 -0.22 9.18
N PRO A 223 -29.53 0.80 8.93
CA PRO A 223 -29.04 2.18 8.85
C PRO A 223 -28.46 2.59 10.21
N THR A 224 -27.20 2.98 10.20
CA THR A 224 -26.52 3.50 11.40
C THR A 224 -27.20 4.80 11.84
N ALA A 225 -27.33 5.04 13.15
CA ALA A 225 -28.02 6.20 13.72
C ALA A 225 -27.56 7.57 13.18
N SER A 226 -26.34 7.65 12.61
CA SER A 226 -25.81 8.85 11.96
C SER A 226 -26.45 9.13 10.60
N SER A 227 -26.86 8.10 9.82
CA SER A 227 -27.52 8.28 8.54
C SER A 227 -28.99 8.73 8.68
N ILE A 228 -29.63 8.33 9.78
CA ILE A 228 -31.01 8.77 10.12
C ILE A 228 -31.02 10.26 10.53
N ARG A 229 -29.96 10.74 11.15
CA ARG A 229 -29.86 12.15 11.57
C ARG A 229 -29.62 13.10 10.39
N SER A 230 -28.90 12.66 9.36
CA SER A 230 -28.66 13.43 8.13
C SER A 230 -29.92 13.55 7.28
N GLN A 231 -30.74 12.49 7.21
CA GLN A 231 -32.02 12.54 6.46
C GLN A 231 -33.07 13.38 7.18
N ARG A 232 -33.00 13.51 8.51
CA ARG A 232 -33.95 14.35 9.27
C ARG A 232 -33.68 15.84 9.09
N ASN A 233 -32.44 16.23 8.84
CA ASN A 233 -32.05 17.63 8.63
C ASN A 233 -32.31 18.14 7.21
N THR A 234 -32.42 17.22 6.21
CA THR A 234 -32.83 17.59 4.84
C THR A 234 -34.35 17.63 4.66
N ALA A 235 -35.11 16.92 5.51
CA ALA A 235 -36.58 16.91 5.45
C ALA A 235 -37.26 18.11 6.13
N SER A 236 -36.51 18.95 6.82
CA SER A 236 -37.06 20.13 7.53
C SER A 236 -37.01 21.45 6.75
N ASN A 237 -36.45 21.42 5.52
CA ASN A 237 -36.32 22.64 4.68
C ASN A 237 -37.25 22.70 3.46
N ASP A 238 -38.11 21.69 3.24
CA ASP A 238 -39.12 21.70 2.17
C ASP A 238 -40.52 21.45 2.78
N SER A 239 -41.06 22.45 3.47
CA SER A 239 -42.47 22.47 3.85
C SER A 239 -43.16 23.67 3.26
N SER A 240 -43.58 23.55 1.99
CA SER A 240 -44.78 24.19 1.49
C SER A 240 -45.35 23.42 0.33
N THR A 241 -46.58 23.03 0.49
CA THR A 241 -47.63 22.60 -0.44
C THR A 241 -47.99 21.11 -0.54
N SER A 242 -49.27 20.94 -0.09
CA SER A 242 -50.33 20.03 -0.54
C SER A 242 -50.33 18.54 -0.13
N SER A 243 -51.20 18.32 0.83
CA SER A 243 -52.31 17.34 1.00
C SER A 243 -52.31 16.06 0.18
N SER A 244 -52.22 14.92 0.87
CA SER A 244 -53.25 13.87 0.94
C SER A 244 -52.76 12.74 1.87
N GLY A 245 -53.61 12.39 2.82
CA GLY A 245 -53.29 11.57 3.97
C GLY A 245 -53.30 10.07 3.71
N HIS A 246 -52.56 9.39 4.53
CA HIS A 246 -52.91 8.07 5.10
C HIS A 246 -52.25 7.97 6.48
N ASN A 247 -53.10 8.10 7.49
CA ASN A 247 -52.74 8.00 8.89
C ASN A 247 -52.93 6.55 9.36
N TRP A 248 -51.84 5.82 9.60
CA TRP A 248 -51.88 4.53 10.28
C TRP A 248 -51.58 4.73 11.75
N GLY A 249 -52.63 5.14 12.52
CA GLY A 249 -52.59 5.20 13.97
C GLY A 249 -52.87 3.83 14.59
N GLY A 250 -51.82 3.03 14.83
CA GLY A 250 -51.91 1.83 15.68
C GLY A 250 -51.59 2.18 17.13
N ARG A 251 -52.58 2.18 18.01
CA ARG A 251 -52.37 2.21 19.46
C ARG A 251 -51.83 0.86 19.95
N GLY A 252 -50.62 0.85 20.48
CA GLY A 252 -50.05 -0.31 21.17
C GLY A 252 -50.75 -0.50 22.51
N HIS A 253 -51.37 -1.69 22.73
CA HIS A 253 -51.84 -2.12 24.05
C HIS A 253 -50.69 -2.67 24.86
N VAL A 254 -50.50 -2.11 26.07
CA VAL A 254 -49.66 -2.67 27.12
C VAL A 254 -50.46 -3.76 27.81
N LEU A 255 -50.03 -5.02 27.68
CA LEU A 255 -50.54 -6.11 28.52
C LEU A 255 -49.86 -6.00 29.88
N GLY A 256 -50.66 -5.58 30.85
CA GLY A 256 -50.24 -5.41 32.22
C GLY A 256 -50.07 -6.74 32.96
N GLY A 257 -49.22 -6.65 33.97
CA GLY A 257 -48.92 -7.72 34.89
C GLY A 257 -50.01 -8.03 35.94
N ASN A 258 -49.77 -9.13 36.55
CA ASN A 258 -50.01 -9.40 37.96
C ASN A 258 -48.74 -9.96 38.56
#